data_04ad72c05682dfd1216e28330aa64b79
#
_entry.id   04ad72c05682dfd1216e28330aa64b79
#
_cell.length_a   1.000
_cell.length_b   1.000
_cell.length_c   1.000
_cell.angle_alpha   90.00
_cell.angle_beta   90.00
_cell.angle_gamma   90.00
#
_symmetry.space_group_name_H-M   'P 1'
#
loop_
_entity.id
_entity.type
_entity.pdbx_description
1 polymer ?
#
loop_
_entity_poly.entity_id
_entity_poly.type
_entity_poly.pdbx_seq_one_letter_code
_entity_poly.pdbx_strand_id
1 'polypeptide(L)'
;MKRKQHALNFALLLVSASLFFSGCKPTTEGEIGDPFDKVQGMMGTWELSSFTQQDLNSPVKETRDLSAFFIDGVSTPIQLTFHEDRTYAVAIETGKNYFGEGGTWGFDDDLYPTFLELYSPADTLSYNLGGMVREFDQSMRIEYRRECGSAATNIYTFEFNRING
;
A
#
# COMPACT_ATOMS: atom_id res chain seq x y z
N MET A 1 56.72 -42.13 10.47
CA MET A 1 56.16 -41.49 9.27
C MET A 1 54.66 -41.17 9.37
N LYS A 2 53.79 -41.96 9.99
CA LYS A 2 52.34 -41.76 10.09
C LYS A 2 51.93 -40.46 10.83
N ARG A 3 52.62 -40.03 11.89
CA ARG A 3 52.29 -38.80 12.66
C ARG A 3 52.42 -37.49 11.86
N LYS A 4 53.35 -37.41 10.93
CA LYS A 4 53.55 -36.21 10.08
C LYS A 4 52.44 -36.07 9.02
N GLN A 5 51.91 -37.19 8.51
CA GLN A 5 50.80 -37.20 7.56
C GLN A 5 49.50 -36.72 8.17
N HIS A 6 49.22 -37.11 9.43
CA HIS A 6 48.00 -36.64 10.11
C HIS A 6 48.03 -35.12 10.41
N ALA A 7 49.22 -34.60 10.76
CA ALA A 7 49.36 -33.15 10.98
C ALA A 7 49.18 -32.34 9.68
N LEU A 8 49.68 -32.87 8.55
CA LEU A 8 49.54 -32.23 7.25
C LEU A 8 48.09 -32.24 6.76
N ASN A 9 47.36 -33.34 6.94
CA ASN A 9 45.95 -33.44 6.56
C ASN A 9 45.07 -32.57 7.44
N PHE A 10 45.39 -32.42 8.74
CA PHE A 10 44.65 -31.53 9.64
C PHE A 10 44.86 -30.05 9.31
N ALA A 11 46.08 -29.66 8.94
CA ALA A 11 46.40 -28.32 8.49
C ALA A 11 45.67 -27.97 7.16
N LEU A 12 45.59 -28.92 6.22
CA LEU A 12 44.91 -28.76 4.95
C LEU A 12 43.39 -28.59 5.14
N LEU A 13 42.78 -29.29 6.11
CA LEU A 13 41.38 -29.21 6.46
C LEU A 13 41.03 -27.87 7.12
N LEU A 14 41.93 -27.31 7.94
CA LEU A 14 41.74 -25.98 8.55
C LEU A 14 41.81 -24.84 7.53
N VAL A 15 42.72 -24.97 6.54
CA VAL A 15 42.84 -23.96 5.47
C VAL A 15 41.65 -24.01 4.54
N SER A 16 41.09 -25.19 4.24
CA SER A 16 39.87 -25.27 3.41
C SER A 16 38.61 -24.72 4.13
N ALA A 17 38.53 -24.91 5.44
CA ALA A 17 37.39 -24.38 6.23
C ALA A 17 37.39 -22.84 6.31
N SER A 18 38.54 -22.18 6.30
CA SER A 18 38.61 -20.71 6.35
C SER A 18 38.22 -20.04 5.05
N LEU A 19 38.21 -20.73 3.91
CA LEU A 19 37.78 -20.18 2.61
C LEU A 19 36.27 -20.10 2.45
N PHE A 20 35.49 -20.81 3.27
CA PHE A 20 34.02 -20.76 3.22
C PHE A 20 33.39 -19.60 4.03
N PHE A 21 34.18 -18.88 4.85
CA PHE A 21 33.68 -17.76 5.65
C PHE A 21 33.89 -16.39 5.02
N SER A 22 34.43 -16.29 3.82
CA SER A 22 34.41 -15.05 3.05
C SER A 22 33.02 -14.84 2.45
N GLY A 23 32.03 -14.67 3.31
CA GLY A 23 30.71 -14.23 2.91
C GLY A 23 30.86 -12.88 2.21
N CYS A 24 30.48 -12.80 0.94
CA CYS A 24 30.30 -11.53 0.26
C CYS A 24 29.31 -10.71 1.07
N LYS A 25 29.80 -9.74 1.87
CA LYS A 25 28.95 -8.66 2.34
C LYS A 25 28.64 -7.83 1.10
N PRO A 26 27.37 -7.73 0.68
CA PRO A 26 27.04 -6.77 -0.38
C PRO A 26 27.47 -5.40 0.14
N THR A 27 28.45 -4.79 -0.53
CA THR A 27 28.73 -3.37 -0.34
C THR A 27 27.54 -2.63 -0.91
N THR A 28 26.70 -2.06 -0.06
CA THR A 28 25.74 -1.04 -0.49
C THR A 28 26.58 0.15 -0.95
N GLU A 29 26.77 0.24 -2.27
CA GLU A 29 27.41 1.42 -2.86
C GLU A 29 26.39 2.57 -2.79
N GLY A 30 26.70 3.59 -2.00
CA GLY A 30 25.94 4.81 -1.83
C GLY A 30 25.22 4.91 -0.48
N GLU A 31 24.94 6.13 -0.08
CA GLU A 31 24.06 6.41 1.04
C GLU A 31 22.62 6.08 0.65
N ILE A 32 21.89 5.46 1.57
CA ILE A 32 20.43 5.34 1.44
C ILE A 32 19.92 6.78 1.54
N GLY A 33 19.36 7.31 0.43
CA GLY A 33 18.80 8.65 0.42
C GLY A 33 17.72 8.84 1.49
N ASP A 34 17.36 10.09 1.73
CA ASP A 34 16.30 10.43 2.66
C ASP A 34 14.99 9.67 2.31
N PRO A 35 14.21 9.26 3.32
CA PRO A 35 12.91 8.66 3.09
C PRO A 35 12.03 9.61 2.24
N PHE A 36 11.35 9.09 1.23
CA PHE A 36 10.43 9.90 0.44
C PHE A 36 9.27 10.43 1.30
N ASP A 37 8.84 11.65 0.99
CA ASP A 37 7.71 12.29 1.66
C ASP A 37 6.40 11.60 1.25
N LYS A 38 5.77 10.92 2.20
CA LYS A 38 4.54 10.17 1.98
C LYS A 38 3.32 11.08 1.83
N VAL A 39 3.38 12.26 2.44
CA VAL A 39 2.33 13.28 2.32
C VAL A 39 2.30 13.82 0.90
N GLN A 40 3.46 14.17 0.37
CA GLN A 40 3.61 14.62 -1.02
C GLN A 40 3.11 13.58 -2.02
N GLY A 41 3.37 12.30 -1.72
CA GLY A 41 2.85 11.20 -2.54
C GLY A 41 1.33 11.18 -2.62
N MET A 42 0.63 11.52 -1.57
CA MET A 42 -0.84 11.50 -1.54
C MET A 42 -1.49 12.74 -2.16
N MET A 43 -0.78 13.89 -2.15
CA MET A 43 -1.35 15.16 -2.62
C MET A 43 -1.80 15.11 -4.08
N GLY A 44 -2.83 15.90 -4.39
CA GLY A 44 -3.40 16.00 -5.74
C GLY A 44 -4.79 15.40 -5.85
N THR A 45 -5.28 15.31 -7.08
CA THR A 45 -6.62 14.78 -7.36
C THR A 45 -6.52 13.40 -7.98
N TRP A 46 -7.27 12.48 -7.41
CA TRP A 46 -7.32 11.07 -7.74
C TRP A 46 -8.71 10.71 -8.23
N GLU A 47 -8.82 10.18 -9.45
CA GLU A 47 -10.07 9.76 -10.05
C GLU A 47 -10.20 8.24 -10.03
N LEU A 48 -11.37 7.75 -9.61
CA LEU A 48 -11.67 6.32 -9.56
C LEU A 48 -11.58 5.69 -10.95
N SER A 49 -10.74 4.68 -11.09
CA SER A 49 -10.53 3.93 -12.33
C SER A 49 -11.04 2.49 -12.26
N SER A 50 -11.14 1.92 -11.05
CA SER A 50 -11.67 0.56 -10.84
C SER A 50 -12.26 0.45 -9.45
N PHE A 51 -13.38 -0.27 -9.35
CA PHE A 51 -14.04 -0.59 -8.09
C PHE A 51 -14.48 -2.05 -8.06
N THR A 52 -13.94 -2.81 -7.11
CA THR A 52 -14.27 -4.23 -6.98
C THR A 52 -14.70 -4.59 -5.57
N GLN A 53 -15.49 -5.66 -5.46
CA GLN A 53 -15.96 -6.24 -4.20
C GLN A 53 -15.59 -7.71 -4.14
N GLN A 54 -15.06 -8.16 -3.01
CA GLN A 54 -14.86 -9.56 -2.69
C GLN A 54 -15.69 -9.95 -1.46
N ASP A 55 -16.51 -10.99 -1.57
CA ASP A 55 -17.23 -11.59 -0.44
C ASP A 55 -16.33 -12.63 0.24
N LEU A 56 -15.96 -12.36 1.49
CA LEU A 56 -15.09 -13.25 2.27
C LEU A 56 -15.80 -14.50 2.78
N ASN A 57 -17.15 -14.50 2.83
CA ASN A 57 -17.96 -15.63 3.25
C ASN A 57 -18.27 -16.57 2.10
N SER A 58 -18.10 -16.12 0.85
CA SER A 58 -18.27 -17.00 -0.32
C SER A 58 -17.18 -18.07 -0.36
N PRO A 59 -17.51 -19.34 -0.53
CA PRO A 59 -16.51 -20.41 -0.67
C PRO A 59 -15.56 -20.18 -1.86
N VAL A 60 -16.06 -19.57 -2.92
CA VAL A 60 -15.29 -19.32 -4.16
C VAL A 60 -14.45 -18.05 -4.07
N LYS A 61 -14.81 -17.12 -3.16
CA LYS A 61 -14.14 -15.82 -2.99
C LYS A 61 -13.95 -15.05 -4.30
N GLU A 62 -14.97 -15.07 -5.13
CA GLU A 62 -14.97 -14.35 -6.39
C GLU A 62 -14.92 -12.83 -6.16
N THR A 63 -14.19 -12.15 -7.01
CA THR A 63 -14.18 -10.69 -7.07
C THR A 63 -15.23 -10.24 -8.08
N ARG A 64 -16.15 -9.39 -7.64
CA ARG A 64 -17.17 -8.75 -8.48
C ARG A 64 -16.67 -7.36 -8.89
N ASP A 65 -16.68 -7.09 -10.18
CA ASP A 65 -16.46 -5.75 -10.70
C ASP A 65 -17.73 -4.91 -10.53
N LEU A 66 -17.60 -3.77 -9.87
CA LEU A 66 -18.64 -2.79 -9.63
C LEU A 66 -18.37 -1.47 -10.34
N SER A 67 -17.32 -1.38 -11.14
CA SER A 67 -16.90 -0.15 -11.84
C SER A 67 -18.02 0.45 -12.66
N ALA A 68 -18.83 -0.37 -13.32
CA ALA A 68 -19.96 0.06 -14.14
C ALA A 68 -20.99 0.94 -13.38
N PHE A 69 -21.07 0.82 -12.04
CA PHE A 69 -22.01 1.61 -11.25
C PHE A 69 -21.48 2.99 -10.84
N PHE A 70 -20.17 3.24 -11.02
CA PHE A 70 -19.49 4.43 -10.51
C PHE A 70 -18.63 5.15 -11.53
N ILE A 71 -18.37 4.52 -12.67
CA ILE A 71 -17.49 5.01 -13.72
C ILE A 71 -18.21 5.07 -15.07
N ASP A 72 -18.91 3.99 -15.45
CA ASP A 72 -19.54 3.91 -16.75
C ASP A 72 -20.81 4.75 -16.80
N GLY A 73 -20.85 5.69 -17.76
CA GLY A 73 -22.03 6.52 -17.99
C GLY A 73 -22.22 7.65 -16.99
N VAL A 74 -21.29 7.90 -16.07
CA VAL A 74 -21.24 9.10 -15.24
C VAL A 74 -20.37 10.16 -15.88
N SER A 75 -20.78 11.45 -15.76
CA SER A 75 -20.00 12.54 -16.34
C SER A 75 -18.70 12.79 -15.57
N THR A 76 -18.71 12.48 -14.28
CA THR A 76 -17.56 12.63 -13.40
C THR A 76 -17.49 11.42 -12.47
N PRO A 77 -16.52 10.51 -12.65
CA PRO A 77 -16.23 9.46 -11.69
C PRO A 77 -15.91 10.05 -10.31
N ILE A 78 -15.93 9.20 -9.28
CA ILE A 78 -15.55 9.64 -7.93
C ILE A 78 -14.15 10.22 -7.95
N GLN A 79 -13.98 11.42 -7.42
CA GLN A 79 -12.68 12.06 -7.27
C GLN A 79 -12.41 12.35 -5.79
N LEU A 80 -11.18 12.06 -5.37
CA LEU A 80 -10.63 12.42 -4.07
C LEU A 80 -9.51 13.43 -4.29
N THR A 81 -9.61 14.59 -3.65
CA THR A 81 -8.54 15.60 -3.68
C THR A 81 -7.93 15.72 -2.30
N PHE A 82 -6.62 15.47 -2.19
CA PHE A 82 -5.85 15.62 -0.97
C PHE A 82 -4.99 16.87 -1.03
N HIS A 83 -5.10 17.71 0.00
CA HIS A 83 -4.39 18.99 0.11
C HIS A 83 -3.22 18.90 1.07
N GLU A 84 -2.27 19.83 0.93
CA GLU A 84 -1.06 19.94 1.77
C GLU A 84 -1.40 20.19 3.25
N ASP A 85 -2.47 20.93 3.51
CA ASP A 85 -2.97 21.23 4.86
C ASP A 85 -3.69 20.05 5.54
N ARG A 86 -3.56 18.85 4.98
CA ARG A 86 -4.24 17.63 5.44
C ARG A 86 -5.78 17.69 5.36
N THR A 87 -6.34 18.58 4.57
CA THR A 87 -7.75 18.50 4.21
C THR A 87 -7.95 17.62 2.99
N TYR A 88 -9.15 17.03 2.86
CA TYR A 88 -9.55 16.34 1.65
C TYR A 88 -10.96 16.73 1.21
N ALA A 89 -11.20 16.64 -0.09
CA ALA A 89 -12.50 16.84 -0.69
C ALA A 89 -12.90 15.62 -1.51
N VAL A 90 -14.23 15.40 -1.59
CA VAL A 90 -14.83 14.32 -2.37
C VAL A 90 -15.75 14.92 -3.40
N ALA A 91 -15.57 14.57 -4.67
CA ALA A 91 -16.54 14.83 -5.72
C ALA A 91 -17.18 13.50 -6.15
N ILE A 92 -18.49 13.42 -6.05
CA ILE A 92 -19.28 12.27 -6.44
C ILE A 92 -20.56 12.74 -7.11
N GLU A 93 -20.86 12.23 -8.30
CA GLU A 93 -22.08 12.58 -9.03
C GLU A 93 -23.21 11.61 -8.70
N THR A 94 -22.93 10.33 -8.66
CA THR A 94 -23.92 9.28 -8.45
C THR A 94 -23.36 8.13 -7.60
N GLY A 95 -24.27 7.37 -7.02
CA GLY A 95 -23.93 6.17 -6.27
C GLY A 95 -23.72 6.39 -4.79
N LYS A 96 -23.22 5.36 -4.11
CA LYS A 96 -22.94 5.40 -2.68
C LYS A 96 -21.60 6.09 -2.44
N ASN A 97 -21.63 7.13 -1.61
CA ASN A 97 -20.40 7.74 -1.12
C ASN A 97 -19.75 6.83 -0.06
N TYR A 98 -18.54 6.34 -0.34
CA TYR A 98 -17.73 5.53 0.57
C TYR A 98 -16.71 6.37 1.35
N PHE A 99 -16.52 7.65 0.99
CA PHE A 99 -15.39 8.48 1.44
C PHE A 99 -15.79 9.63 2.34
N GLY A 100 -17.07 9.71 2.74
CA GLY A 100 -17.58 10.83 3.52
C GLY A 100 -17.76 12.12 2.68
N GLU A 101 -18.06 13.22 3.36
CA GLU A 101 -18.36 14.51 2.71
C GLU A 101 -17.14 15.44 2.58
N GLY A 102 -15.94 14.89 2.82
CA GLY A 102 -14.73 15.67 2.98
C GLY A 102 -14.39 15.92 4.46
N GLY A 103 -13.22 16.49 4.72
CA GLY A 103 -12.73 16.72 6.07
C GLY A 103 -11.21 16.78 6.11
N THR A 104 -10.60 16.10 7.10
CA THR A 104 -9.15 15.98 7.19
C THR A 104 -8.72 14.53 7.00
N TRP A 105 -7.47 14.33 6.62
CA TRP A 105 -6.92 13.01 6.39
C TRP A 105 -5.56 12.82 7.08
N GLY A 106 -5.20 11.59 7.33
CA GLY A 106 -3.92 11.22 7.93
C GLY A 106 -3.57 9.77 7.66
N PHE A 107 -2.45 9.36 8.24
CA PHE A 107 -2.06 7.97 8.31
C PHE A 107 -2.15 7.48 9.76
N ASP A 108 -2.30 6.18 9.93
CA ASP A 108 -2.20 5.51 11.23
C ASP A 108 -0.80 5.66 11.85
N ASP A 109 0.24 5.68 11.02
CA ASP A 109 1.64 5.93 11.38
C ASP A 109 2.32 6.70 10.24
N ASP A 110 2.87 7.89 10.52
CA ASP A 110 3.53 8.70 9.49
C ASP A 110 4.87 8.10 9.00
N LEU A 111 5.51 7.22 9.78
CA LEU A 111 6.75 6.56 9.38
C LEU A 111 6.49 5.28 8.57
N TYR A 112 5.55 4.47 9.02
CA TYR A 112 5.22 3.17 8.42
C TYR A 112 3.72 3.02 8.20
N PRO A 113 3.12 3.85 7.33
CA PRO A 113 1.67 3.86 7.18
C PRO A 113 1.16 2.55 6.59
N THR A 114 0.11 2.06 7.23
CA THR A 114 -0.64 0.87 6.81
C THR A 114 -2.05 1.28 6.39
N PHE A 115 -2.58 2.31 7.04
CA PHE A 115 -3.92 2.82 6.77
C PHE A 115 -3.90 4.31 6.41
N LEU A 116 -4.76 4.65 5.46
CA LEU A 116 -5.23 6.00 5.20
C LEU A 116 -6.50 6.23 6.03
N GLU A 117 -6.51 7.26 6.84
CA GLU A 117 -7.65 7.64 7.64
C GLU A 117 -8.29 8.92 7.12
N LEU A 118 -9.60 8.89 6.90
CA LEU A 118 -10.41 10.02 6.49
C LEU A 118 -11.34 10.42 7.64
N TYR A 119 -11.11 11.59 8.19
CA TYR A 119 -11.88 12.16 9.29
C TYR A 119 -12.98 13.08 8.73
N SER A 120 -14.16 12.53 8.51
CA SER A 120 -15.35 13.27 8.09
C SER A 120 -16.14 13.75 9.32
N PRO A 121 -16.97 14.79 9.23
CA PRO A 121 -17.80 15.25 10.35
C PRO A 121 -18.70 14.17 10.96
N ALA A 122 -19.10 13.17 10.18
CA ALA A 122 -20.01 12.12 10.62
C ALA A 122 -19.29 10.88 11.14
N ASP A 123 -18.07 10.57 10.64
CA ASP A 123 -17.39 9.30 10.92
C ASP A 123 -15.90 9.37 10.59
N THR A 124 -15.15 8.43 11.12
CA THR A 124 -13.76 8.15 10.71
C THR A 124 -13.74 6.90 9.87
N LEU A 125 -13.24 7.03 8.66
CA LEU A 125 -13.14 5.94 7.70
C LEU A 125 -11.67 5.53 7.55
N SER A 126 -11.39 4.24 7.69
CA SER A 126 -10.04 3.69 7.61
C SER A 126 -9.91 2.77 6.39
N TYR A 127 -8.90 3.01 5.57
CA TYR A 127 -8.61 2.27 4.34
C TYR A 127 -7.23 1.67 4.42
N ASN A 128 -7.13 0.36 4.21
CA ASN A 128 -5.84 -0.29 4.06
C ASN A 128 -5.16 0.20 2.77
N LEU A 129 -3.91 0.61 2.88
CA LEU A 129 -3.11 1.02 1.72
C LEU A 129 -2.56 -0.23 1.03
N GLY A 130 -2.78 -0.34 -0.28
CA GLY A 130 -2.18 -1.41 -1.09
C GLY A 130 -0.66 -1.24 -1.26
N GLY A 131 -0.16 -0.07 -0.97
CA GLY A 131 1.24 0.35 -0.98
C GLY A 131 1.32 1.86 -0.83
N MET A 132 2.46 2.34 -0.34
CA MET A 132 2.67 3.79 -0.23
C MET A 132 2.81 4.43 -1.60
N VAL A 133 2.05 5.50 -1.79
CA VAL A 133 2.08 6.31 -3.00
C VAL A 133 3.23 7.30 -2.93
N ARG A 134 4.04 7.37 -3.98
CA ARG A 134 5.13 8.32 -4.14
C ARG A 134 4.67 9.52 -4.99
N GLU A 135 5.39 10.62 -4.92
CA GLU A 135 5.07 11.85 -5.65
C GLU A 135 4.86 11.63 -7.17
N PHE A 136 5.62 10.72 -7.77
CA PHE A 136 5.56 10.43 -9.21
C PHE A 136 4.63 9.28 -9.59
N ASP A 137 4.03 8.58 -8.61
CA ASP A 137 3.10 7.49 -8.88
C ASP A 137 1.80 8.05 -9.47
N GLN A 138 1.31 7.37 -10.52
CA GLN A 138 0.09 7.76 -11.23
C GLN A 138 -1.12 6.93 -10.81
N SER A 139 -0.95 5.97 -9.91
CA SER A 139 -2.02 5.12 -9.42
C SER A 139 -1.95 4.94 -7.91
N MET A 140 -3.12 4.82 -7.30
CA MET A 140 -3.29 4.52 -5.88
C MET A 140 -4.32 3.42 -5.73
N ARG A 141 -4.05 2.46 -4.84
CA ARG A 141 -4.99 1.41 -4.46
C ARG A 141 -5.24 1.46 -2.97
N ILE A 142 -6.53 1.49 -2.59
CA ILE A 142 -6.96 1.42 -1.20
C ILE A 142 -8.07 0.38 -1.03
N GLU A 143 -8.16 -0.21 0.16
CA GLU A 143 -9.15 -1.23 0.47
C GLU A 143 -9.95 -0.84 1.71
N TYR A 144 -11.28 -0.91 1.59
CA TYR A 144 -12.20 -0.77 2.70
C TYR A 144 -12.75 -2.12 3.11
N ARG A 145 -12.64 -2.48 4.38
CA ARG A 145 -13.19 -3.72 4.93
C ARG A 145 -14.50 -3.42 5.64
N ARG A 146 -15.55 -4.08 5.19
CA ARG A 146 -16.82 -4.05 5.90
C ARG A 146 -16.86 -5.20 6.89
N GLU A 147 -17.11 -4.87 8.14
CA GLU A 147 -17.22 -5.85 9.22
C GLU A 147 -18.66 -6.00 9.68
N CYS A 148 -19.01 -7.22 10.13
CA CYS A 148 -20.24 -7.51 10.85
C CYS A 148 -19.85 -8.17 12.17
N GLY A 149 -19.98 -7.42 13.27
CA GLY A 149 -19.38 -7.79 14.54
C GLY A 149 -17.85 -7.73 14.46
N SER A 150 -17.15 -8.82 14.77
CA SER A 150 -15.68 -8.91 14.74
C SER A 150 -15.13 -9.57 13.45
N ALA A 151 -15.99 -9.92 12.50
CA ALA A 151 -15.60 -10.63 11.29
C ALA A 151 -15.76 -9.73 10.06
N ALA A 152 -14.69 -9.59 9.26
CA ALA A 152 -14.78 -8.96 7.97
C ALA A 152 -15.65 -9.81 7.04
N THR A 153 -16.64 -9.18 6.39
CA THR A 153 -17.58 -9.86 5.48
C THR A 153 -17.25 -9.56 4.02
N ASN A 154 -16.85 -8.33 3.71
CA ASN A 154 -16.54 -7.90 2.35
C ASN A 154 -15.29 -7.03 2.35
N ILE A 155 -14.52 -7.15 1.28
CA ILE A 155 -13.45 -6.22 0.93
C ILE A 155 -13.89 -5.45 -0.30
N TYR A 156 -13.82 -4.13 -0.23
CA TYR A 156 -14.02 -3.22 -1.33
C TYR A 156 -12.66 -2.65 -1.72
N THR A 157 -12.23 -2.87 -2.95
CA THR A 157 -10.97 -2.36 -3.48
C THR A 157 -11.26 -1.24 -4.47
N PHE A 158 -10.64 -0.10 -4.23
CA PHE A 158 -10.72 1.09 -5.07
C PHE A 158 -9.35 1.34 -5.67
N GLU A 159 -9.30 1.50 -6.99
CA GLU A 159 -8.11 1.91 -7.72
C GLU A 159 -8.37 3.28 -8.34
N PHE A 160 -7.42 4.17 -8.16
CA PHE A 160 -7.51 5.55 -8.61
C PHE A 160 -6.34 5.85 -9.54
N ASN A 161 -6.57 6.73 -10.50
CA ASN A 161 -5.54 7.36 -11.32
C ASN A 161 -5.40 8.83 -10.92
N ARG A 162 -4.17 9.32 -10.88
CA ARG A 162 -3.90 10.74 -10.65
C ARG A 162 -4.26 11.54 -11.89
N ILE A 163 -5.10 12.56 -11.74
CA ILE A 163 -5.50 13.42 -12.86
C ILE A 163 -4.92 14.83 -12.78
N ASN A 164 -4.56 15.30 -11.57
CA ASN A 164 -3.86 16.56 -11.36
C ASN A 164 -2.94 16.41 -10.13
N GLY A 165 -1.69 16.73 -10.28
CA GLY A 165 -0.66 16.70 -9.25
C GLY A 165 0.40 17.77 -9.49
#